data_ec16fec4bd23c51ad7d708e29c9b656a
#
_entry.id   ec16fec4bd23c51ad7d708e29c9b656a
#
_cell.length_a   1.000
_cell.length_b   1.000
_cell.length_c   1.000
_cell.angle_alpha   90.00
_cell.angle_beta   90.00
_cell.angle_gamma   90.00
#
_symmetry.space_group_name_H-M   'P 1'
#
loop_
_entity.id
_entity.type
_entity.pdbx_description
1 polymer ?
#
loop_
_entity_poly.entity_id
_entity_poly.type
_entity_poly.pdbx_seq_one_letter_code
_entity_poly.pdbx_strand_id
1 'polypeptide(L)'
;MNIAVIFAGGTGQRMNTKTKPKQFLELHGKPILVYTLEQFQMHNEIDAIILVMLESWIGYSRTLIERYRLSKVAAIVPGGSNGQQSIYHGVKKAAELFPMESVVLIHDGVRPLIDHDTISRNIACVKKNGSAITVSPAIETTVIKNTFRDRKSVV
;
A
#
# COMPACT_ATOMS: atom_id res chain seq x y z
N MET A 1 4.13 16.40 8.09
CA MET A 1 4.89 15.24 7.59
C MET A 1 4.07 14.52 6.52
N ASN A 2 4.69 13.72 5.67
CA ASN A 2 4.00 12.89 4.67
C ASN A 2 4.30 11.43 4.97
N ILE A 3 3.28 10.67 5.34
CA ILE A 3 3.39 9.29 5.83
C ILE A 3 2.75 8.35 4.81
N ALA A 4 3.48 7.35 4.35
CA ALA A 4 2.93 6.32 3.49
C ALA A 4 2.41 5.14 4.33
N VAL A 5 1.14 4.80 4.19
CA VAL A 5 0.54 3.58 4.74
C VAL A 5 0.45 2.56 3.62
N ILE A 6 1.34 1.58 3.65
CA ILE A 6 1.42 0.51 2.64
C ILE A 6 0.71 -0.73 3.19
N PHE A 7 -0.44 -1.08 2.64
CA PHE A 7 -1.16 -2.27 3.09
C PHE A 7 -0.89 -3.47 2.17
N ALA A 8 -0.45 -4.57 2.76
CA ALA A 8 -0.07 -5.81 2.10
C ALA A 8 -0.62 -7.05 2.84
N GLY A 9 -1.77 -6.90 3.49
CA GLY A 9 -2.42 -7.94 4.30
C GLY A 9 -3.26 -8.95 3.52
N GLY A 10 -3.29 -8.89 2.20
CA GLY A 10 -4.09 -9.81 1.38
C GLY A 10 -3.52 -11.23 1.36
N THR A 11 -4.37 -12.26 1.60
CA THR A 11 -3.98 -13.67 1.57
C THR A 11 -3.75 -14.23 0.16
N GLY A 12 -4.02 -13.44 -0.90
CA GLY A 12 -3.76 -13.85 -2.29
C GLY A 12 -4.66 -14.96 -2.83
N GLN A 13 -5.82 -15.24 -2.22
CA GLN A 13 -6.72 -16.36 -2.58
C GLN A 13 -7.05 -16.47 -4.07
N ARG A 14 -7.07 -15.34 -4.81
CA ARG A 14 -7.35 -15.33 -6.26
C ARG A 14 -6.20 -15.88 -7.12
N MET A 15 -4.97 -15.90 -6.64
CA MET A 15 -3.79 -16.37 -7.40
C MET A 15 -3.40 -17.81 -7.10
N ASN A 16 -4.17 -18.53 -6.25
CA ASN A 16 -3.94 -19.93 -5.92
C ASN A 16 -2.49 -20.28 -5.50
N THR A 17 -1.75 -19.30 -4.96
CA THR A 17 -0.39 -19.51 -4.47
C THR A 17 -0.46 -20.29 -3.15
N LYS A 18 -0.15 -21.59 -3.22
CA LYS A 18 -0.25 -22.49 -2.07
C LYS A 18 0.82 -22.27 -0.99
N THR A 19 1.90 -21.55 -1.28
CA THR A 19 3.09 -21.50 -0.39
C THR A 19 3.47 -20.11 0.10
N LYS A 20 3.30 -19.06 -0.70
CA LYS A 20 3.64 -17.67 -0.31
C LYS A 20 2.53 -16.69 -0.73
N PRO A 21 2.17 -15.71 0.12
CA PRO A 21 1.31 -14.59 -0.30
C PRO A 21 1.90 -13.82 -1.48
N LYS A 22 1.03 -13.25 -2.33
CA LYS A 22 1.43 -12.58 -3.59
C LYS A 22 2.49 -11.48 -3.41
N GLN A 23 2.47 -10.76 -2.29
CA GLN A 23 3.39 -9.68 -1.98
C GLN A 23 4.84 -10.15 -1.83
N PHE A 24 5.05 -11.44 -1.56
CA PHE A 24 6.37 -12.07 -1.43
C PHE A 24 6.79 -12.87 -2.65
N LEU A 25 5.99 -12.88 -3.73
CA LEU A 25 6.44 -13.40 -5.01
C LEU A 25 7.61 -12.55 -5.51
N GLU A 26 8.62 -13.24 -6.04
CA GLU A 26 9.86 -12.60 -6.43
C GLU A 26 9.87 -12.31 -7.94
N LEU A 27 10.31 -11.11 -8.26
CA LEU A 27 10.69 -10.69 -9.60
C LEU A 27 12.21 -10.43 -9.58
N HIS A 28 12.97 -11.16 -10.37
CA HIS A 28 14.44 -11.09 -10.38
C HIS A 28 15.06 -11.24 -8.97
N GLY A 29 14.57 -12.17 -8.16
CA GLY A 29 15.10 -12.44 -6.83
C GLY A 29 14.75 -11.42 -5.74
N LYS A 30 13.88 -10.45 -6.04
CA LYS A 30 13.41 -9.45 -5.10
C LYS A 30 11.88 -9.53 -4.96
N PRO A 31 11.32 -9.60 -3.71
CA PRO A 31 9.87 -9.60 -3.49
C PRO A 31 9.19 -8.35 -4.05
N ILE A 32 7.98 -8.52 -4.61
CA ILE A 32 7.18 -7.41 -5.18
C ILE A 32 6.96 -6.30 -4.13
N LEU A 33 6.70 -6.68 -2.88
CA LEU A 33 6.55 -5.72 -1.78
C LEU A 33 7.75 -4.78 -1.65
N VAL A 34 8.97 -5.31 -1.81
CA VAL A 34 10.19 -4.51 -1.69
C VAL A 34 10.27 -3.45 -2.78
N TYR A 35 9.91 -3.80 -4.03
CA TYR A 35 9.84 -2.81 -5.11
C TYR A 35 8.89 -1.67 -4.76
N THR A 36 7.71 -1.99 -4.20
CA THR A 36 6.77 -0.95 -3.77
C THR A 36 7.35 -0.08 -2.67
N LEU A 37 7.92 -0.70 -1.63
CA LEU A 37 8.50 0.04 -0.50
C LEU A 37 9.66 0.94 -0.94
N GLU A 38 10.48 0.50 -1.89
CA GLU A 38 11.59 1.30 -2.43
C GLU A 38 11.12 2.58 -3.11
N GLN A 39 9.95 2.60 -3.80
CA GLN A 39 9.42 3.83 -4.40
C GLN A 39 9.17 4.91 -3.34
N PHE A 40 8.61 4.52 -2.20
CA PHE A 40 8.36 5.45 -1.09
C PHE A 40 9.62 5.73 -0.27
N GLN A 41 10.52 4.75 -0.12
CA GLN A 41 11.81 4.92 0.55
C GLN A 41 12.68 5.97 -0.16
N MET A 42 12.73 5.94 -1.49
CA MET A 42 13.56 6.84 -2.31
C MET A 42 12.92 8.21 -2.53
N HIS A 43 11.63 8.36 -2.26
CA HIS A 43 10.90 9.60 -2.51
C HIS A 43 11.25 10.67 -1.46
N ASN A 44 11.72 11.85 -1.91
CA ASN A 44 12.22 12.90 -1.02
C ASN A 44 11.16 13.51 -0.10
N GLU A 45 9.89 13.57 -0.54
CA GLU A 45 8.79 14.13 0.24
C GLU A 45 8.16 13.13 1.21
N ILE A 46 8.50 11.84 1.18
CA ILE A 46 8.00 10.86 2.14
C ILE A 46 8.91 10.81 3.36
N ASP A 47 8.35 11.07 4.52
CA ASP A 47 9.09 11.10 5.78
C ASP A 47 9.15 9.72 6.46
N ALA A 48 8.05 8.96 6.40
CA ALA A 48 7.96 7.63 7.02
C ALA A 48 6.98 6.71 6.31
N ILE A 49 7.13 5.40 6.56
CA ILE A 49 6.28 4.34 6.04
C ILE A 49 5.73 3.54 7.21
N ILE A 50 4.42 3.29 7.21
CA ILE A 50 3.76 2.30 8.05
C ILE A 50 3.39 1.11 7.16
N LEU A 51 3.96 -0.05 7.44
CA LEU A 51 3.66 -1.27 6.71
C LEU A 51 2.56 -2.06 7.44
N VAL A 52 1.46 -2.35 6.75
CA VAL A 52 0.39 -3.20 7.27
C VAL A 52 0.49 -4.58 6.63
N MET A 53 0.66 -5.62 7.45
CA MET A 53 1.02 -6.95 6.99
C MET A 53 0.16 -8.04 7.67
N LEU A 54 0.06 -9.21 7.05
CA LEU A 54 -0.43 -10.41 7.74
C LEU A 54 0.43 -10.69 8.98
N GLU A 55 -0.19 -10.92 10.12
CA GLU A 55 0.48 -11.11 11.40
C GLU A 55 1.57 -12.19 11.33
N SER A 56 1.25 -13.33 10.71
CA SER A 56 2.18 -14.45 10.51
C SER A 56 3.41 -14.14 9.65
N TRP A 57 3.40 -13.02 8.93
CA TRP A 57 4.47 -12.60 8.02
C TRP A 57 5.23 -11.36 8.49
N ILE A 58 4.91 -10.81 9.65
CA ILE A 58 5.59 -9.64 10.22
C ILE A 58 7.08 -9.94 10.45
N GLY A 59 7.40 -11.11 11.00
CA GLY A 59 8.80 -11.52 11.22
C GLY A 59 9.60 -11.52 9.91
N TYR A 60 9.07 -12.16 8.87
CA TYR A 60 9.71 -12.18 7.56
C TYR A 60 9.82 -10.77 6.94
N SER A 61 8.80 -9.92 7.12
CA SER A 61 8.85 -8.56 6.62
C SER A 61 9.95 -7.72 7.28
N ARG A 62 10.25 -7.95 8.57
CA ARG A 62 11.38 -7.31 9.27
C ARG A 62 12.71 -7.69 8.63
N THR A 63 12.93 -8.97 8.33
CA THR A 63 14.17 -9.39 7.66
C THR A 63 14.34 -8.77 6.28
N LEU A 64 13.25 -8.55 5.54
CA LEU A 64 13.29 -7.83 4.26
C LEU A 64 13.64 -6.35 4.45
N ILE A 65 13.03 -5.68 5.43
CA ILE A 65 13.31 -4.27 5.73
C ILE A 65 14.79 -4.07 6.06
N GLU A 66 15.36 -4.91 6.89
CA GLU A 66 16.78 -4.89 7.24
C GLU A 66 17.67 -5.17 6.02
N ARG A 67 17.38 -6.26 5.29
CA ARG A 67 18.14 -6.68 4.10
C ARG A 67 18.21 -5.61 3.04
N TYR A 68 17.09 -4.91 2.79
CA TYR A 68 16.99 -3.88 1.75
C TYR A 68 17.16 -2.46 2.29
N ARG A 69 17.53 -2.31 3.58
CA ARG A 69 17.82 -1.02 4.25
C ARG A 69 16.69 -0.01 4.09
N LEU A 70 15.44 -0.45 4.29
CA LEU A 70 14.25 0.38 4.17
C LEU A 70 14.05 1.22 5.45
N SER A 71 14.90 2.20 5.65
CA SER A 71 15.03 2.99 6.90
C SER A 71 13.81 3.87 7.22
N LYS A 72 12.98 4.22 6.22
CA LYS A 72 11.75 4.99 6.46
C LYS A 72 10.61 4.15 7.02
N VAL A 73 10.72 2.81 7.05
CA VAL A 73 9.69 1.96 7.67
C VAL A 73 9.74 2.11 9.18
N ALA A 74 8.87 2.97 9.72
CA ALA A 74 8.80 3.31 11.13
C ALA A 74 8.06 2.24 11.97
N ALA A 75 7.10 1.55 11.37
CA ALA A 75 6.37 0.47 12.06
C ALA A 75 5.82 -0.57 11.07
N ILE A 76 5.66 -1.80 11.59
CA ILE A 76 4.88 -2.86 10.95
C ILE A 76 3.74 -3.20 11.89
N VAL A 77 2.51 -3.19 11.37
CA VAL A 77 1.30 -3.50 12.13
C VAL A 77 0.52 -4.65 11.50
N PRO A 78 -0.17 -5.48 12.30
CA PRO A 78 -1.03 -6.51 11.76
C PRO A 78 -2.21 -5.90 11.00
N GLY A 79 -2.57 -6.53 9.88
CA GLY A 79 -3.78 -6.22 9.13
C GLY A 79 -5.04 -6.66 9.87
N GLY A 80 -6.18 -6.25 9.35
CA GLY A 80 -7.50 -6.69 9.82
C GLY A 80 -8.07 -7.82 8.97
N SER A 81 -9.33 -8.18 9.23
CA SER A 81 -10.06 -9.23 8.51
C SER A 81 -10.34 -8.87 7.04
N ASN A 82 -10.24 -7.60 6.69
CA ASN A 82 -10.44 -7.10 5.33
C ASN A 82 -9.51 -5.91 5.04
N GLY A 83 -9.52 -5.44 3.78
CA GLY A 83 -8.68 -4.33 3.34
C GLY A 83 -8.95 -3.02 4.09
N GLN A 84 -10.22 -2.72 4.36
CA GLN A 84 -10.61 -1.50 5.07
C GLN A 84 -10.07 -1.48 6.51
N GLN A 85 -10.21 -2.58 7.24
CA GLN A 85 -9.65 -2.70 8.59
C GLN A 85 -8.12 -2.64 8.58
N SER A 86 -7.48 -3.24 7.59
CA SER A 86 -6.03 -3.15 7.43
C SER A 86 -5.57 -1.70 7.24
N ILE A 87 -6.24 -0.94 6.37
CA ILE A 87 -5.98 0.49 6.16
C ILE A 87 -6.21 1.25 7.48
N TYR A 88 -7.31 1.00 8.17
CA TYR A 88 -7.61 1.64 9.47
C TYR A 88 -6.48 1.41 10.50
N HIS A 89 -5.96 0.17 10.63
CA HIS A 89 -4.85 -0.12 11.55
C HIS A 89 -3.59 0.68 11.18
N GLY A 90 -3.29 0.80 9.90
CA GLY A 90 -2.17 1.60 9.43
C GLY A 90 -2.32 3.09 9.71
N VAL A 91 -3.50 3.66 9.41
CA VAL A 91 -3.80 5.08 9.68
C VAL A 91 -3.80 5.37 11.18
N LYS A 92 -4.40 4.50 11.98
CA LYS A 92 -4.37 4.61 13.45
C LYS A 92 -2.92 4.63 13.96
N LYS A 93 -2.07 3.73 13.46
CA LYS A 93 -0.65 3.71 13.84
C LYS A 93 0.09 4.96 13.41
N ALA A 94 -0.22 5.52 12.24
CA ALA A 94 0.33 6.80 11.81
C ALA A 94 -0.06 7.93 12.76
N ALA A 95 -1.34 8.00 13.17
CA ALA A 95 -1.84 9.00 14.12
C ALA A 95 -1.23 8.87 15.53
N GLU A 96 -0.81 7.65 15.93
CA GLU A 96 -0.11 7.43 17.21
C GLU A 96 1.35 7.91 17.18
N LEU A 97 2.01 7.85 16.02
CA LEU A 97 3.45 8.10 15.92
C LEU A 97 3.81 9.48 15.36
N PHE A 98 2.90 10.12 14.63
CA PHE A 98 3.18 11.35 13.89
C PHE A 98 2.13 12.43 14.17
N PRO A 99 2.45 13.72 13.90
CA PRO A 99 1.51 14.83 14.10
C PRO A 99 0.20 14.64 13.34
N MET A 100 -0.91 15.08 13.93
CA MET A 100 -2.25 14.96 13.34
C MET A 100 -2.44 15.67 12.00
N GLU A 101 -1.63 16.70 11.74
CA GLU A 101 -1.62 17.46 10.48
C GLU A 101 -0.85 16.75 9.36
N SER A 102 -0.35 15.54 9.62
CA SER A 102 0.41 14.80 8.61
C SER A 102 -0.48 14.37 7.45
N VAL A 103 0.05 14.49 6.24
CA VAL A 103 -0.57 13.90 5.04
C VAL A 103 -0.34 12.39 5.07
N VAL A 104 -1.41 11.62 4.92
CA VAL A 104 -1.33 10.16 4.86
C VAL A 104 -1.65 9.68 3.45
N LEU A 105 -0.70 8.99 2.83
CA LEU A 105 -0.87 8.34 1.52
C LEU A 105 -1.16 6.85 1.76
N ILE A 106 -2.26 6.36 1.23
CA ILE A 106 -2.65 4.94 1.33
C ILE A 106 -2.35 4.24 0.01
N HIS A 107 -1.54 3.19 0.05
CA HIS A 107 -1.11 2.49 -1.15
C HIS A 107 -1.09 0.97 -0.98
N ASP A 108 -1.42 0.23 -2.06
CA ASP A 108 -1.39 -1.23 -2.10
C ASP A 108 0.07 -1.73 -2.25
N GLY A 109 0.54 -2.56 -1.33
CA GLY A 109 1.90 -3.10 -1.31
C GLY A 109 2.28 -4.00 -2.49
N VAL A 110 1.34 -4.35 -3.37
CA VAL A 110 1.59 -5.13 -4.60
C VAL A 110 1.42 -4.32 -5.88
N ARG A 111 1.51 -2.98 -5.79
CA ARG A 111 1.49 -2.06 -6.94
C ARG A 111 2.82 -1.31 -7.07
N PRO A 112 3.88 -1.98 -7.54
CA PRO A 112 5.24 -1.42 -7.54
C PRO A 112 5.50 -0.37 -8.64
N LEU A 113 4.56 -0.19 -9.57
CA LEU A 113 4.74 0.71 -10.73
C LEU A 113 4.24 2.15 -10.46
N ILE A 114 4.08 2.53 -9.20
CA ILE A 114 3.85 3.93 -8.84
C ILE A 114 5.13 4.73 -9.10
N ASP A 115 5.00 5.87 -9.78
CA ASP A 115 6.11 6.79 -10.02
C ASP A 115 6.16 7.93 -8.98
N HIS A 116 7.34 8.56 -8.87
CA HIS A 116 7.57 9.66 -7.93
C HIS A 116 6.70 10.89 -8.23
N ASP A 117 6.43 11.18 -9.50
CA ASP A 117 5.59 12.30 -9.90
C ASP A 117 4.15 12.12 -9.41
N THR A 118 3.61 10.91 -9.51
CA THR A 118 2.29 10.58 -8.96
C THR A 118 2.24 10.79 -7.44
N ILE A 119 3.27 10.38 -6.71
CA ILE A 119 3.36 10.60 -5.25
C ILE A 119 3.35 12.10 -4.94
N SER A 120 4.22 12.89 -5.59
CA SER A 120 4.31 14.35 -5.39
C SER A 120 3.01 15.06 -5.72
N ARG A 121 2.36 14.71 -6.85
CA ARG A 121 1.07 15.29 -7.25
C ARG A 121 -0.03 15.01 -6.24
N ASN A 122 -0.10 13.80 -5.67
CA ASN A 122 -1.07 13.48 -4.63
C ASN A 122 -0.81 14.33 -3.37
N ILE A 123 0.44 14.45 -2.92
CA ILE A 123 0.82 15.28 -1.77
C ILE A 123 0.40 16.75 -2.01
N ALA A 124 0.75 17.31 -3.16
CA ALA A 124 0.39 18.67 -3.52
C ALA A 124 -1.13 18.88 -3.58
N CYS A 125 -1.86 17.90 -4.14
CA CYS A 125 -3.31 17.94 -4.23
C CYS A 125 -3.97 17.94 -2.85
N VAL A 126 -3.51 17.07 -1.94
CA VAL A 126 -4.01 17.02 -0.55
C VAL A 126 -3.76 18.33 0.18
N LYS A 127 -2.54 18.89 0.07
CA LYS A 127 -2.21 20.18 0.69
C LYS A 127 -3.09 21.32 0.19
N LYS A 128 -3.53 21.27 -1.07
CA LYS A 128 -4.38 22.31 -1.68
C LYS A 128 -5.87 22.09 -1.42
N ASN A 129 -6.35 20.84 -1.49
CA ASN A 129 -7.78 20.50 -1.57
C ASN A 129 -8.29 19.68 -0.37
N GLY A 130 -7.41 19.29 0.56
CA GLY A 130 -7.73 18.47 1.73
C GLY A 130 -7.79 16.96 1.46
N SER A 131 -7.99 16.53 0.22
CA SER A 131 -7.97 15.10 -0.17
C SER A 131 -7.54 14.93 -1.63
N ALA A 132 -7.09 13.71 -1.97
CA ALA A 132 -6.74 13.33 -3.33
C ALA A 132 -7.01 11.84 -3.57
N ILE A 133 -7.41 11.51 -4.80
CA ILE A 133 -7.55 10.12 -5.27
C ILE A 133 -6.88 10.05 -6.63
N THR A 134 -5.96 9.10 -6.79
CA THR A 134 -5.36 8.81 -8.10
C THR A 134 -6.36 8.04 -8.95
N VAL A 135 -6.65 8.56 -10.13
CA VAL A 135 -7.54 7.94 -11.11
C VAL A 135 -6.82 7.75 -12.44
N SER A 136 -7.25 6.75 -13.19
CA SER A 136 -6.84 6.53 -14.59
C SER A 136 -8.08 6.60 -15.48
N PRO A 137 -8.01 7.20 -16.67
CA PRO A 137 -9.12 7.14 -17.63
C PRO A 137 -9.46 5.68 -17.96
N ALA A 138 -10.74 5.33 -17.98
CA ALA A 138 -11.18 4.04 -18.48
C ALA A 138 -10.95 4.00 -19.99
N ILE A 139 -10.06 3.11 -20.44
CA ILE A 139 -9.77 2.89 -21.87
C ILE A 139 -10.62 1.76 -22.46
N GLU A 140 -11.33 1.02 -21.63
CA GLU A 140 -12.20 -0.07 -22.02
C GLU A 140 -13.67 0.35 -21.95
N THR A 141 -14.52 -0.29 -22.78
CA THR A 141 -15.97 -0.05 -22.75
C THR A 141 -16.56 -0.58 -21.45
N THR A 142 -17.12 0.33 -20.63
CA THR A 142 -17.82 -0.06 -19.40
C THR A 142 -19.19 -0.61 -19.75
N VAL A 143 -19.47 -1.87 -19.44
CA VAL A 143 -20.78 -2.51 -19.64
C VAL A 143 -21.52 -2.61 -18.32
N ILE A 144 -22.74 -2.05 -18.26
CA ILE A 144 -23.61 -2.21 -17.10
C ILE A 144 -24.41 -3.51 -17.30
N LYS A 145 -24.18 -4.51 -16.47
CA LYS A 145 -24.97 -5.74 -16.43
C LYS A 145 -26.14 -5.56 -15.46
N ASN A 146 -27.35 -5.48 -15.98
CA ASN A 146 -28.61 -5.39 -15.21
C ASN A 146 -29.00 -6.71 -14.53
N THR A 147 -28.14 -7.29 -13.71
CA THR A 147 -28.50 -8.42 -12.84
C THR A 147 -27.88 -8.23 -11.47
N PHE A 148 -28.72 -8.25 -10.45
CA PHE A 148 -28.43 -7.99 -9.03
C PHE A 148 -27.42 -8.95 -8.37
N ARG A 149 -26.66 -9.76 -9.11
CA ARG A 149 -25.83 -10.85 -8.56
C ARG A 149 -24.34 -10.79 -8.84
N ASP A 150 -23.80 -9.76 -9.50
CA ASP A 150 -22.36 -9.74 -9.72
C ASP A 150 -21.74 -8.37 -9.44
N ARG A 151 -21.33 -8.17 -8.18
CA ARG A 151 -20.55 -6.98 -7.73
C ARG A 151 -19.06 -7.13 -8.00
N LYS A 152 -18.62 -7.93 -8.96
CA LYS A 152 -17.20 -8.27 -9.15
C LYS A 152 -16.51 -7.55 -10.29
N SER A 153 -17.14 -6.60 -10.92
CA SER A 153 -16.50 -5.86 -12.01
C SER A 153 -17.06 -4.46 -12.13
N VAL A 154 -16.68 -3.61 -11.23
CA VAL A 154 -16.67 -2.16 -11.50
C VAL A 154 -15.46 -1.62 -10.78
N VAL A 155 -14.39 -1.43 -11.49
CA VAL A 155 -13.42 -0.35 -11.32
C VAL A 155 -12.93 0.02 -12.69
#